data_b5514db213479c5b9b8ae549c654242b
#
_entry.id   b5514db213479c5b9b8ae549c654242b
#
_cell.length_a   1.000
_cell.length_b   1.000
_cell.length_c   1.000
_cell.angle_alpha   90.00
_cell.angle_beta   90.00
_cell.angle_gamma   90.00
#
_symmetry.space_group_name_H-M   'P 1'
#
loop_
_entity.id
_entity.type
_entity.pdbx_description
1 polymer ?
#
loop_
_entity_poly.entity_id
_entity_poly.type
_entity_poly.pdbx_seq_one_letter_code
_entity_poly.pdbx_strand_id
1 'polypeptide(L)'
;KNLSRISATFAAVFALIFGASEISAKDLVFDDVAPGTLESLVGADTDATSLTVKGSIDVRDLDFIGLSMSNLDKLNIKEANIAAYNGFRAVSQLSDFKANEMPKLCLTGSPITEIVLPQSLTEIGAGALANTKLKTLEIPANIQAIGDGAFANCNGLTEVTIPASLKTMGIGMFIRCETLNKVNFKAEFIPDETFRGCTALETVVTGPALKSIGNRAYADCSNLKSISFEGTGLRAIGDEAFRGTAMEDIDLVAQNNLNVLGSWALADMPDLQKVILPQSVTTLGTGTFFNDNSLSDYNYSKSVNTIGVATYKGTSIDSLYFLHENLKELPAYALYGMDKIKLLHLPAALTYIGDHAMDGLSSLKELSAPTLPIVPELGEDVWGDMDKSKVNLGVQEDLQDNFAAADQWKDFNIIKAHIDPPITALDVVDSDDDTINVRWEGMTMMISSTAPMQWVELYDTLGRKLYNSGDLQGATTVAIDTSRFTTSLYIVNTPLGSTKTLR
;
A
#
# COMPACT_ATOMS: atom_id res chain seq x y z
N LYS A 1 -52.20 -12.20 -41.92
CA LYS A 1 -52.24 -13.25 -40.87
C LYS A 1 -51.28 -14.47 -41.19
N ASN A 2 -50.35 -14.37 -42.13
CA ASN A 2 -49.48 -15.49 -42.52
C ASN A 2 -47.98 -15.22 -42.46
N LEU A 3 -47.54 -14.19 -41.77
CA LEU A 3 -46.09 -13.88 -41.63
C LEU A 3 -45.51 -14.21 -40.26
N SER A 4 -46.30 -14.59 -39.25
CA SER A 4 -45.82 -14.96 -37.92
C SER A 4 -45.57 -16.45 -37.67
N ARG A 5 -45.86 -17.31 -38.67
CA ARG A 5 -45.60 -18.77 -38.56
C ARG A 5 -44.34 -19.27 -39.26
N ILE A 6 -43.67 -18.43 -40.08
CA ILE A 6 -42.45 -18.82 -40.80
C ILE A 6 -41.17 -18.55 -39.95
N SER A 7 -41.24 -17.64 -38.97
CA SER A 7 -40.05 -17.35 -38.14
C SER A 7 -39.77 -18.39 -37.05
N ALA A 8 -40.80 -19.06 -36.54
CA ALA A 8 -40.64 -20.08 -35.50
C ALA A 8 -40.08 -21.41 -36.03
N THR A 9 -40.34 -21.74 -37.32
CA THR A 9 -39.87 -23.00 -37.91
C THR A 9 -38.42 -22.91 -38.39
N PHE A 10 -37.91 -21.71 -38.71
CA PHE A 10 -36.49 -21.51 -39.05
C PHE A 10 -35.57 -21.48 -37.83
N ALA A 11 -36.02 -21.02 -36.69
CA ALA A 11 -35.25 -21.07 -35.44
C ALA A 11 -35.09 -22.52 -34.93
N ALA A 12 -36.16 -23.33 -35.05
CA ALA A 12 -36.12 -24.71 -34.59
C ALA A 12 -35.26 -25.63 -35.51
N VAL A 13 -35.14 -25.32 -36.83
CA VAL A 13 -34.30 -26.09 -37.76
C VAL A 13 -32.83 -25.70 -37.65
N PHE A 14 -32.50 -24.45 -37.25
CA PHE A 14 -31.12 -24.03 -37.04
C PHE A 14 -30.52 -24.60 -35.74
N ALA A 15 -31.33 -24.80 -34.69
CA ALA A 15 -30.92 -25.45 -33.45
C ALA A 15 -30.59 -26.93 -33.62
N LEU A 16 -31.20 -27.61 -34.58
CA LEU A 16 -30.95 -29.03 -34.88
C LEU A 16 -29.68 -29.31 -35.75
N ILE A 17 -29.07 -28.26 -36.34
CA ILE A 17 -27.90 -28.44 -37.23
C ILE A 17 -26.57 -28.09 -36.50
N PHE A 18 -26.58 -27.36 -35.37
CA PHE A 18 -25.37 -26.93 -34.69
C PHE A 18 -25.15 -27.48 -33.29
N GLY A 19 -25.90 -28.49 -32.85
CA GLY A 19 -25.56 -29.23 -31.63
C GLY A 19 -25.29 -28.40 -30.35
N ALA A 20 -25.85 -27.18 -30.28
CA ALA A 20 -25.95 -26.47 -29.00
C ALA A 20 -27.13 -27.13 -28.25
N SER A 21 -26.84 -28.16 -27.46
CA SER A 21 -27.75 -28.54 -26.40
C SER A 21 -27.89 -27.30 -25.51
N GLU A 22 -29.05 -26.63 -25.57
CA GLU A 22 -29.46 -25.75 -24.47
C GLU A 22 -29.39 -26.65 -23.24
N ILE A 23 -28.41 -26.39 -22.34
CA ILE A 23 -28.40 -26.99 -21.02
C ILE A 23 -29.66 -26.43 -20.39
N SER A 24 -30.71 -27.22 -20.31
CA SER A 24 -31.97 -26.89 -19.61
C SER A 24 -31.56 -26.65 -18.16
N ALA A 25 -31.85 -25.45 -17.64
CA ALA A 25 -31.61 -25.16 -16.21
C ALA A 25 -32.30 -26.23 -15.38
N LYS A 26 -31.55 -26.97 -14.58
CA LYS A 26 -32.07 -28.04 -13.73
C LYS A 26 -31.81 -27.63 -12.29
N ASP A 27 -32.88 -27.32 -11.58
CA ASP A 27 -32.87 -26.92 -10.20
C ASP A 27 -33.20 -28.10 -9.30
N LEU A 28 -32.33 -28.40 -8.35
CA LEU A 28 -32.54 -29.39 -7.30
C LEU A 28 -32.74 -28.72 -5.97
N VAL A 29 -33.75 -29.16 -5.23
CA VAL A 29 -34.03 -28.68 -3.85
C VAL A 29 -34.23 -29.89 -2.94
N PHE A 30 -33.45 -29.99 -1.91
CA PHE A 30 -33.56 -31.04 -0.89
C PHE A 30 -33.77 -30.41 0.47
N ASP A 31 -34.89 -30.73 1.10
CA ASP A 31 -35.22 -30.43 2.48
C ASP A 31 -34.83 -31.61 3.39
N ASP A 32 -34.46 -31.38 4.65
CA ASP A 32 -34.16 -32.40 5.65
C ASP A 32 -33.04 -33.39 5.26
N VAL A 33 -31.99 -32.92 4.58
CA VAL A 33 -30.83 -33.74 4.23
C VAL A 33 -30.12 -34.22 5.49
N ALA A 34 -29.74 -35.50 5.55
CA ALA A 34 -28.89 -36.04 6.60
C ALA A 34 -27.41 -36.09 6.18
N PRO A 35 -26.44 -35.96 7.09
CA PRO A 35 -25.01 -35.90 6.75
C PRO A 35 -24.54 -37.13 5.94
N GLY A 36 -23.90 -36.86 4.80
CA GLY A 36 -23.35 -37.85 3.88
C GLY A 36 -24.38 -38.60 3.02
N THR A 37 -25.59 -38.03 2.86
CA THR A 37 -26.65 -38.68 2.05
C THR A 37 -26.94 -37.95 0.71
N LEU A 38 -26.34 -36.80 0.48
CA LEU A 38 -26.65 -35.95 -0.67
C LEU A 38 -26.38 -36.69 -2.01
N GLU A 39 -25.29 -37.44 -2.12
CA GLU A 39 -24.96 -38.22 -3.31
C GLU A 39 -26.10 -39.17 -3.70
N SER A 40 -26.68 -39.84 -2.71
CA SER A 40 -27.80 -40.77 -2.96
C SER A 40 -29.10 -40.05 -3.28
N LEU A 41 -29.32 -38.84 -2.80
CA LEU A 41 -30.50 -38.02 -3.09
C LEU A 41 -30.44 -37.42 -4.51
N VAL A 42 -29.25 -36.91 -4.91
CA VAL A 42 -29.03 -36.38 -6.27
C VAL A 42 -29.07 -37.48 -7.29
N GLY A 43 -28.51 -38.69 -6.98
CA GLY A 43 -28.55 -39.83 -7.87
C GLY A 43 -27.90 -39.56 -9.24
N ALA A 44 -28.66 -39.67 -10.32
CA ALA A 44 -28.19 -39.46 -11.69
C ALA A 44 -28.18 -37.96 -12.10
N ASP A 45 -28.74 -37.07 -11.28
CA ASP A 45 -28.98 -35.64 -11.61
C ASP A 45 -27.76 -34.75 -11.37
N THR A 46 -26.55 -35.29 -11.51
CA THR A 46 -25.28 -34.59 -11.33
C THR A 46 -25.03 -33.46 -12.36
N ASP A 47 -25.82 -33.40 -13.41
CA ASP A 47 -25.81 -32.34 -14.42
C ASP A 47 -26.60 -31.08 -14.03
N ALA A 48 -27.17 -31.04 -12.81
CA ALA A 48 -27.92 -29.91 -12.31
C ALA A 48 -27.10 -28.61 -12.30
N THR A 49 -27.76 -27.49 -12.60
CA THR A 49 -27.15 -26.16 -12.65
C THR A 49 -27.37 -25.36 -11.37
N SER A 50 -28.37 -25.74 -10.56
CA SER A 50 -28.68 -25.12 -9.29
C SER A 50 -29.00 -26.16 -8.23
N LEU A 51 -28.45 -25.97 -7.02
CA LEU A 51 -28.67 -26.85 -5.88
C LEU A 51 -29.00 -26.04 -4.63
N THR A 52 -30.14 -26.34 -4.02
CA THR A 52 -30.50 -25.83 -2.68
C THR A 52 -30.58 -26.99 -1.71
N VAL A 53 -29.85 -26.87 -0.62
CA VAL A 53 -29.80 -27.89 0.43
C VAL A 53 -30.20 -27.29 1.78
N LYS A 54 -31.12 -27.95 2.48
CA LYS A 54 -31.53 -27.66 3.86
C LYS A 54 -31.32 -28.90 4.74
N GLY A 55 -31.28 -28.72 6.04
CA GLY A 55 -31.03 -29.79 6.99
C GLY A 55 -29.59 -29.86 7.43
N SER A 56 -28.94 -31.04 7.37
CA SER A 56 -27.56 -31.22 7.85
C SER A 56 -26.73 -31.91 6.76
N ILE A 57 -25.57 -31.32 6.46
CA ILE A 57 -24.58 -31.87 5.54
C ILE A 57 -23.26 -32.05 6.26
N ASP A 58 -22.33 -32.79 5.70
CA ASP A 58 -20.95 -32.86 6.18
C ASP A 58 -19.93 -32.82 5.02
N VAL A 59 -18.67 -33.05 5.32
CA VAL A 59 -17.58 -33.02 4.32
C VAL A 59 -17.83 -33.97 3.13
N ARG A 60 -18.53 -35.09 3.34
CA ARG A 60 -18.83 -36.07 2.26
C ARG A 60 -19.76 -35.47 1.23
N ASP A 61 -20.75 -34.70 1.65
CA ASP A 61 -21.71 -34.02 0.80
C ASP A 61 -21.03 -32.88 0.04
N LEU A 62 -20.16 -32.10 0.70
CA LEU A 62 -19.40 -31.01 0.08
C LEU A 62 -18.36 -31.53 -0.93
N ASP A 63 -17.66 -32.64 -0.62
CA ASP A 63 -16.77 -33.30 -1.57
C ASP A 63 -17.54 -33.80 -2.79
N PHE A 64 -18.74 -34.40 -2.59
CA PHE A 64 -19.60 -34.84 -3.70
C PHE A 64 -20.00 -33.68 -4.60
N ILE A 65 -20.44 -32.53 -4.02
CA ILE A 65 -20.77 -31.32 -4.78
C ILE A 65 -19.55 -30.87 -5.61
N GLY A 66 -18.39 -30.76 -4.97
CA GLY A 66 -17.17 -30.25 -5.63
C GLY A 66 -16.64 -31.17 -6.74
N LEU A 67 -16.73 -32.49 -6.55
CA LEU A 67 -16.15 -33.48 -7.48
C LEU A 67 -17.10 -33.95 -8.58
N SER A 68 -18.41 -34.02 -8.30
CA SER A 68 -19.37 -34.72 -9.15
C SER A 68 -20.35 -33.80 -9.87
N MET A 69 -20.59 -32.57 -9.39
CA MET A 69 -21.57 -31.65 -9.99
C MET A 69 -20.90 -30.63 -10.91
N SER A 70 -20.39 -31.12 -12.05
CA SER A 70 -19.55 -30.34 -12.98
C SER A 70 -20.25 -29.18 -13.70
N ASN A 71 -21.57 -29.11 -13.65
CA ASN A 71 -22.39 -28.07 -14.28
C ASN A 71 -23.02 -27.10 -13.24
N LEU A 72 -22.72 -27.28 -11.95
CA LEU A 72 -23.34 -26.52 -10.88
C LEU A 72 -22.90 -25.05 -10.92
N ASP A 73 -23.83 -24.16 -11.26
CA ASP A 73 -23.63 -22.71 -11.32
C ASP A 73 -23.98 -22.05 -9.99
N LYS A 74 -25.07 -22.52 -9.32
CA LYS A 74 -25.56 -21.93 -8.08
C LYS A 74 -25.68 -22.95 -6.96
N LEU A 75 -25.07 -22.62 -5.82
CA LEU A 75 -25.16 -23.42 -4.58
C LEU A 75 -25.77 -22.58 -3.45
N ASN A 76 -26.91 -23.02 -2.92
CA ASN A 76 -27.53 -22.42 -1.76
C ASN A 76 -27.55 -23.42 -0.60
N ILE A 77 -26.71 -23.17 0.41
CA ILE A 77 -26.62 -23.94 1.65
C ILE A 77 -26.93 -23.09 2.89
N LYS A 78 -27.65 -21.96 2.68
CA LYS A 78 -27.97 -21.00 3.75
C LYS A 78 -28.67 -21.64 4.95
N GLU A 79 -29.60 -22.57 4.68
CA GLU A 79 -30.39 -23.27 5.71
C GLU A 79 -29.82 -24.66 6.06
N ALA A 80 -28.61 -24.97 5.62
CA ALA A 80 -27.90 -26.20 5.99
C ALA A 80 -27.01 -25.97 7.21
N ASN A 81 -26.88 -26.99 8.05
CA ASN A 81 -25.86 -27.07 9.09
C ASN A 81 -24.73 -27.96 8.62
N ILE A 82 -23.48 -27.52 8.73
CA ILE A 82 -22.32 -28.37 8.47
C ILE A 82 -21.99 -29.15 9.73
N ALA A 83 -22.21 -30.45 9.70
CA ALA A 83 -21.96 -31.33 10.82
C ALA A 83 -20.49 -31.75 10.89
N ALA A 84 -20.02 -32.08 12.10
CA ALA A 84 -18.72 -32.70 12.31
C ALA A 84 -18.66 -34.11 11.67
N TYR A 85 -17.50 -34.48 11.16
CA TYR A 85 -17.26 -35.80 10.61
C TYR A 85 -15.88 -36.32 11.04
N ASN A 86 -15.83 -37.59 11.47
CA ASN A 86 -14.60 -38.29 11.84
C ASN A 86 -14.37 -39.44 10.88
N GLY A 87 -13.47 -39.29 9.94
CA GLY A 87 -13.11 -40.24 8.90
C GLY A 87 -12.27 -39.60 7.80
N PHE A 88 -11.31 -40.33 7.27
CA PHE A 88 -10.37 -39.83 6.27
C PHE A 88 -11.07 -39.39 4.97
N ARG A 89 -10.68 -38.23 4.47
CA ARG A 89 -11.12 -37.70 3.17
C ARG A 89 -9.91 -37.42 2.25
N ALA A 90 -9.93 -38.02 1.06
CA ALA A 90 -8.83 -37.94 0.10
C ALA A 90 -8.61 -36.50 -0.43
N VAL A 91 -9.67 -35.69 -0.57
CA VAL A 91 -9.61 -34.31 -1.08
C VAL A 91 -8.79 -33.42 -0.15
N SER A 92 -9.09 -33.42 1.12
CA SER A 92 -8.44 -32.56 2.11
C SER A 92 -7.19 -33.20 2.76
N GLN A 93 -7.01 -34.52 2.63
CA GLN A 93 -6.01 -35.33 3.34
C GLN A 93 -6.15 -35.24 4.88
N LEU A 94 -7.37 -35.03 5.36
CA LEU A 94 -7.71 -34.90 6.78
C LEU A 94 -8.68 -35.98 7.20
N SER A 95 -8.84 -36.20 8.51
CA SER A 95 -9.74 -37.21 9.08
C SER A 95 -10.64 -36.69 10.20
N ASP A 96 -10.48 -35.44 10.62
CA ASP A 96 -11.27 -34.79 11.68
C ASP A 96 -11.79 -33.46 11.17
N PHE A 97 -13.11 -33.30 11.09
CA PHE A 97 -13.80 -32.14 10.57
C PHE A 97 -14.76 -31.61 11.60
N LYS A 98 -14.63 -30.35 11.95
CA LYS A 98 -15.46 -29.72 12.97
C LYS A 98 -16.82 -29.31 12.39
N ALA A 99 -17.79 -29.15 13.26
CA ALA A 99 -19.07 -28.57 12.88
C ALA A 99 -18.90 -27.08 12.55
N ASN A 100 -19.73 -26.59 11.62
CA ASN A 100 -19.73 -25.20 11.14
C ASN A 100 -18.42 -24.76 10.47
N GLU A 101 -17.65 -25.71 9.95
CA GLU A 101 -16.44 -25.49 9.15
C GLU A 101 -16.71 -25.90 7.70
N MET A 102 -16.36 -25.02 6.74
CA MET A 102 -16.25 -25.42 5.34
C MET A 102 -14.88 -26.09 5.16
N PRO A 103 -14.84 -27.39 4.82
CA PRO A 103 -13.60 -28.15 4.80
C PRO A 103 -12.57 -27.65 3.79
N LYS A 104 -11.28 -27.90 4.08
CA LYS A 104 -10.18 -27.63 3.15
C LYS A 104 -10.46 -28.27 1.78
N LEU A 105 -10.30 -27.47 0.70
CA LEU A 105 -10.38 -27.85 -0.72
C LEU A 105 -11.74 -28.41 -1.19
N CYS A 106 -12.79 -28.38 -0.37
CA CYS A 106 -14.04 -29.11 -0.64
C CYS A 106 -14.76 -28.70 -1.94
N LEU A 107 -14.70 -27.44 -2.36
CA LEU A 107 -15.31 -26.93 -3.59
C LEU A 107 -14.27 -26.36 -4.56
N THR A 108 -13.00 -26.69 -4.37
CA THR A 108 -11.91 -26.20 -5.24
C THR A 108 -12.15 -26.56 -6.70
N GLY A 109 -12.09 -25.57 -7.59
CA GLY A 109 -12.25 -25.77 -9.05
C GLY A 109 -13.69 -26.02 -9.48
N SER A 110 -14.65 -26.00 -8.59
CA SER A 110 -16.07 -26.09 -8.91
C SER A 110 -16.48 -24.91 -9.83
N PRO A 111 -17.40 -25.12 -10.80
CA PRO A 111 -17.81 -24.07 -11.73
C PRO A 111 -18.74 -23.02 -11.11
N ILE A 112 -19.00 -23.09 -9.82
CA ILE A 112 -19.95 -22.24 -9.07
C ILE A 112 -19.66 -20.76 -9.31
N THR A 113 -20.69 -20.01 -9.73
CA THR A 113 -20.66 -18.55 -9.89
C THR A 113 -21.35 -17.82 -8.73
N GLU A 114 -22.23 -18.53 -8.01
CA GLU A 114 -22.98 -17.99 -6.86
C GLU A 114 -23.04 -19.01 -5.72
N ILE A 115 -22.69 -18.59 -4.53
CA ILE A 115 -22.82 -19.40 -3.31
C ILE A 115 -23.51 -18.60 -2.20
N VAL A 116 -24.47 -19.22 -1.50
CA VAL A 116 -25.06 -18.66 -0.29
C VAL A 116 -24.68 -19.54 0.90
N LEU A 117 -23.80 -19.01 1.73
CA LEU A 117 -23.21 -19.71 2.87
C LEU A 117 -24.13 -19.71 4.11
N PRO A 118 -24.04 -20.74 4.97
CA PRO A 118 -24.81 -20.79 6.22
C PRO A 118 -24.37 -19.70 7.19
N GLN A 119 -25.35 -19.11 7.89
CA GLN A 119 -25.03 -18.12 8.94
C GLN A 119 -24.36 -18.73 10.18
N SER A 120 -24.46 -20.05 10.36
CA SER A 120 -23.75 -20.80 11.40
C SER A 120 -22.26 -21.02 11.11
N LEU A 121 -21.80 -20.74 9.87
CA LEU A 121 -20.43 -20.97 9.45
C LEU A 121 -19.46 -20.12 10.25
N THR A 122 -18.45 -20.72 10.85
CA THR A 122 -17.41 -20.06 11.65
C THR A 122 -16.03 -20.10 11.02
N GLU A 123 -15.79 -21.05 10.12
CA GLU A 123 -14.49 -21.25 9.48
C GLU A 123 -14.64 -21.63 8.00
N ILE A 124 -13.77 -21.08 7.15
CA ILE A 124 -13.59 -21.48 5.75
C ILE A 124 -12.17 -22.03 5.62
N GLY A 125 -12.05 -23.30 5.30
CA GLY A 125 -10.78 -24.00 5.20
C GLY A 125 -9.89 -23.53 4.06
N ALA A 126 -8.60 -23.91 4.12
CA ALA A 126 -7.64 -23.55 3.09
C ALA A 126 -8.07 -24.06 1.70
N GLY A 127 -8.04 -23.18 0.69
CA GLY A 127 -8.43 -23.47 -0.69
C GLY A 127 -9.89 -23.91 -0.88
N ALA A 128 -10.76 -23.75 0.10
CA ALA A 128 -12.11 -24.34 0.07
C ALA A 128 -12.93 -23.92 -1.16
N LEU A 129 -12.76 -22.72 -1.64
CA LEU A 129 -13.44 -22.13 -2.80
C LEU A 129 -12.44 -21.64 -3.88
N ALA A 130 -11.18 -22.07 -3.80
CA ALA A 130 -10.16 -21.67 -4.78
C ALA A 130 -10.51 -22.14 -6.21
N ASN A 131 -10.11 -21.34 -7.20
CA ASN A 131 -10.33 -21.63 -8.63
C ASN A 131 -11.81 -21.78 -9.02
N THR A 132 -12.73 -21.23 -8.25
CA THR A 132 -14.15 -21.16 -8.60
C THR A 132 -14.43 -19.96 -9.53
N LYS A 133 -15.63 -19.92 -10.12
CA LYS A 133 -16.07 -18.82 -10.99
C LYS A 133 -16.96 -17.81 -10.23
N LEU A 134 -16.83 -17.75 -8.90
CA LEU A 134 -17.64 -16.87 -8.05
C LEU A 134 -17.63 -15.44 -8.59
N LYS A 135 -18.82 -14.85 -8.73
CA LYS A 135 -19.03 -13.45 -9.14
C LYS A 135 -19.31 -12.57 -7.92
N THR A 136 -19.97 -13.14 -6.94
CA THR A 136 -20.35 -12.49 -5.69
C THR A 136 -20.01 -13.38 -4.50
N LEU A 137 -19.59 -12.78 -3.40
CA LEU A 137 -19.27 -13.48 -2.17
C LEU A 137 -19.74 -12.65 -0.98
N GLU A 138 -20.69 -13.20 -0.22
CA GLU A 138 -21.06 -12.66 1.09
C GLU A 138 -20.39 -13.54 2.17
N ILE A 139 -19.40 -12.97 2.87
CA ILE A 139 -18.75 -13.64 4.00
C ILE A 139 -19.62 -13.41 5.24
N PRO A 140 -20.11 -14.48 5.93
CA PRO A 140 -20.96 -14.33 7.11
C PRO A 140 -20.29 -13.50 8.20
N ALA A 141 -21.07 -12.64 8.88
CA ALA A 141 -20.54 -11.69 9.87
C ALA A 141 -19.95 -12.35 11.12
N ASN A 142 -20.27 -13.62 11.38
CA ASN A 142 -19.75 -14.39 12.51
C ASN A 142 -18.54 -15.26 12.17
N ILE A 143 -18.03 -15.20 10.93
CA ILE A 143 -16.83 -15.95 10.55
C ILE A 143 -15.65 -15.55 11.45
N GLN A 144 -14.89 -16.56 11.93
CA GLN A 144 -13.75 -16.36 12.84
C GLN A 144 -12.42 -16.69 12.15
N ALA A 145 -12.44 -17.60 11.15
CA ALA A 145 -11.24 -18.03 10.46
C ALA A 145 -11.47 -18.22 8.95
N ILE A 146 -10.47 -17.82 8.16
CA ILE A 146 -10.36 -18.12 6.73
C ILE A 146 -8.94 -18.66 6.48
N GLY A 147 -8.84 -19.82 5.86
CA GLY A 147 -7.57 -20.49 5.60
C GLY A 147 -6.81 -19.94 4.39
N ASP A 148 -5.59 -20.47 4.21
CA ASP A 148 -4.70 -20.09 3.11
C ASP A 148 -5.38 -20.29 1.75
N GLY A 149 -5.28 -19.29 0.87
CA GLY A 149 -5.80 -19.36 -0.49
C GLY A 149 -7.28 -19.72 -0.61
N ALA A 150 -8.10 -19.50 0.43
CA ALA A 150 -9.50 -19.97 0.48
C ALA A 150 -10.32 -19.57 -0.74
N PHE A 151 -10.02 -18.41 -1.34
CA PHE A 151 -10.66 -17.85 -2.54
C PHE A 151 -9.65 -17.54 -3.65
N ALA A 152 -8.48 -18.21 -3.64
CA ALA A 152 -7.46 -18.00 -4.67
C ALA A 152 -8.00 -18.22 -6.08
N ASN A 153 -7.61 -17.37 -7.03
CA ASN A 153 -8.00 -17.44 -8.44
C ASN A 153 -9.53 -17.45 -8.70
N CYS A 154 -10.31 -16.77 -7.85
CA CYS A 154 -11.76 -16.58 -8.11
C CYS A 154 -11.94 -15.46 -9.15
N ASN A 155 -11.68 -15.77 -10.44
CA ASN A 155 -11.63 -14.83 -11.54
C ASN A 155 -13.01 -14.41 -12.10
N GLY A 156 -14.05 -14.40 -11.27
CA GLY A 156 -15.34 -13.79 -11.51
C GLY A 156 -15.69 -12.74 -10.46
N LEU A 157 -14.98 -12.77 -9.32
CA LEU A 157 -15.26 -11.92 -8.17
C LEU A 157 -14.84 -10.48 -8.44
N THR A 158 -15.77 -9.54 -8.25
CA THR A 158 -15.54 -8.11 -8.52
C THR A 158 -15.43 -7.26 -7.27
N GLU A 159 -16.09 -7.65 -6.20
CA GLU A 159 -16.06 -6.93 -4.91
C GLU A 159 -16.08 -7.91 -3.74
N VAL A 160 -15.39 -7.56 -2.65
CA VAL A 160 -15.45 -8.33 -1.40
C VAL A 160 -15.40 -7.41 -0.18
N THR A 161 -16.18 -7.79 0.85
CA THR A 161 -16.09 -7.20 2.19
C THR A 161 -15.56 -8.24 3.17
N ILE A 162 -14.44 -7.92 3.82
CA ILE A 162 -13.83 -8.74 4.88
C ILE A 162 -14.33 -8.24 6.22
N PRO A 163 -15.07 -9.05 7.01
CA PRO A 163 -15.68 -8.60 8.25
C PRO A 163 -14.63 -8.42 9.38
N ALA A 164 -14.98 -7.56 10.34
CA ALA A 164 -14.14 -7.30 11.51
C ALA A 164 -14.08 -8.48 12.51
N SER A 165 -14.95 -9.48 12.35
CA SER A 165 -15.01 -10.66 13.22
C SER A 165 -13.86 -11.65 13.04
N LEU A 166 -13.13 -11.55 11.92
CA LEU A 166 -12.01 -12.46 11.61
C LEU A 166 -10.87 -12.31 12.62
N LYS A 167 -10.46 -13.44 13.19
CA LYS A 167 -9.35 -13.58 14.14
C LYS A 167 -8.16 -14.30 13.54
N THR A 168 -8.45 -15.28 12.69
CA THR A 168 -7.43 -16.08 12.01
C THR A 168 -7.61 -15.92 10.50
N MET A 169 -6.55 -15.51 9.84
CA MET A 169 -6.53 -15.28 8.40
C MET A 169 -5.29 -15.91 7.79
N GLY A 170 -5.51 -16.73 6.77
CA GLY A 170 -4.45 -17.41 6.03
C GLY A 170 -3.75 -16.51 5.01
N ILE A 171 -2.64 -17.01 4.50
CA ILE A 171 -1.85 -16.35 3.45
C ILE A 171 -2.62 -16.44 2.12
N GLY A 172 -2.56 -15.37 1.33
CA GLY A 172 -3.05 -15.36 -0.05
C GLY A 172 -4.54 -15.64 -0.22
N MET A 173 -5.39 -15.26 0.76
CA MET A 173 -6.83 -15.60 0.74
C MET A 173 -7.51 -15.30 -0.61
N PHE A 174 -7.15 -14.21 -1.28
CA PHE A 174 -7.68 -13.76 -2.58
C PHE A 174 -6.58 -13.62 -3.64
N ILE A 175 -5.48 -14.36 -3.50
CA ILE A 175 -4.36 -14.28 -4.45
C ILE A 175 -4.85 -14.52 -5.88
N ARG A 176 -4.46 -13.65 -6.84
CA ARG A 176 -4.82 -13.73 -8.26
C ARG A 176 -6.32 -13.76 -8.55
N CYS A 177 -7.13 -13.06 -7.75
CA CYS A 177 -8.51 -12.73 -8.14
C CYS A 177 -8.46 -11.58 -9.15
N GLU A 178 -8.14 -11.87 -10.41
CA GLU A 178 -7.77 -10.89 -11.44
C GLU A 178 -8.92 -9.96 -11.87
N THR A 179 -10.16 -10.26 -11.48
CA THR A 179 -11.35 -9.43 -11.74
C THR A 179 -11.80 -8.62 -10.51
N LEU A 180 -11.17 -8.85 -9.35
CA LEU A 180 -11.50 -8.15 -8.10
C LEU A 180 -11.06 -6.69 -8.21
N ASN A 181 -12.03 -5.74 -8.25
CA ASN A 181 -11.73 -4.32 -8.43
C ASN A 181 -11.92 -3.49 -7.16
N LYS A 182 -12.66 -3.99 -6.17
CA LYS A 182 -12.94 -3.26 -4.94
C LYS A 182 -12.90 -4.14 -3.70
N VAL A 183 -12.23 -3.65 -2.66
CA VAL A 183 -12.11 -4.34 -1.37
C VAL A 183 -12.49 -3.41 -0.23
N ASN A 184 -13.33 -3.91 0.69
CA ASN A 184 -13.63 -3.29 1.97
C ASN A 184 -13.12 -4.20 3.09
N PHE A 185 -11.96 -3.87 3.67
CA PHE A 185 -11.24 -4.70 4.62
C PHE A 185 -11.40 -4.18 6.05
N LYS A 186 -12.20 -4.84 6.90
CA LYS A 186 -12.53 -4.36 8.25
C LYS A 186 -11.79 -5.04 9.38
N ALA A 187 -10.99 -6.10 9.11
CA ALA A 187 -10.23 -6.82 10.13
C ALA A 187 -8.97 -6.04 10.57
N GLU A 188 -8.32 -6.49 11.66
CA GLU A 188 -7.21 -5.78 12.30
C GLU A 188 -5.88 -5.86 11.54
N PHE A 189 -5.66 -6.85 10.69
CA PHE A 189 -4.42 -7.00 9.91
C PHE A 189 -4.72 -7.66 8.57
N ILE A 190 -3.97 -7.25 7.55
CA ILE A 190 -4.02 -7.84 6.22
C ILE A 190 -2.87 -8.85 6.15
N PRO A 191 -3.13 -10.16 5.99
CA PRO A 191 -2.09 -11.18 5.90
C PRO A 191 -1.20 -11.05 4.67
N ASP A 192 -0.09 -11.80 4.69
CA ASP A 192 0.81 -11.90 3.54
C ASP A 192 0.07 -12.37 2.29
N GLU A 193 0.44 -11.80 1.15
CA GLU A 193 -0.05 -12.14 -0.19
C GLU A 193 -1.58 -12.08 -0.39
N THR A 194 -2.33 -11.50 0.55
CA THR A 194 -3.81 -11.56 0.58
C THR A 194 -4.45 -11.22 -0.77
N PHE A 195 -4.01 -10.14 -1.42
CA PHE A 195 -4.54 -9.67 -2.72
C PHE A 195 -3.46 -9.67 -3.82
N ARG A 196 -2.35 -10.39 -3.62
CA ARG A 196 -1.27 -10.43 -4.60
C ARG A 196 -1.78 -10.83 -5.99
N GLY A 197 -1.44 -10.03 -7.01
CA GLY A 197 -1.83 -10.28 -8.39
C GLY A 197 -3.32 -10.06 -8.69
N CYS A 198 -4.05 -9.32 -7.84
CA CYS A 198 -5.40 -8.84 -8.16
C CYS A 198 -5.29 -7.66 -9.14
N THR A 199 -5.01 -7.96 -10.40
CA THR A 199 -4.63 -6.94 -11.41
C THR A 199 -5.73 -5.92 -11.72
N ALA A 200 -7.01 -6.24 -11.51
CA ALA A 200 -8.11 -5.30 -11.67
C ALA A 200 -8.42 -4.46 -10.42
N LEU A 201 -7.72 -4.70 -9.29
CA LEU A 201 -8.02 -3.99 -8.04
C LEU A 201 -7.68 -2.51 -8.17
N GLU A 202 -8.70 -1.64 -8.03
CA GLU A 202 -8.55 -0.19 -8.19
C GLU A 202 -8.55 0.53 -6.84
N THR A 203 -9.40 0.08 -5.90
CA THR A 203 -9.60 0.78 -4.62
C THR A 203 -9.72 -0.17 -3.45
N VAL A 204 -9.11 0.23 -2.34
CA VAL A 204 -9.23 -0.47 -1.05
C VAL A 204 -9.66 0.52 0.01
N VAL A 205 -10.65 0.14 0.82
CA VAL A 205 -11.03 0.86 2.04
C VAL A 205 -10.73 -0.03 3.22
N THR A 206 -9.93 0.44 4.17
CA THR A 206 -9.61 -0.32 5.38
C THR A 206 -10.41 0.19 6.57
N GLY A 207 -10.82 -0.70 7.46
CA GLY A 207 -11.53 -0.31 8.69
C GLY A 207 -10.61 0.37 9.72
N PRO A 208 -11.20 0.98 10.76
CA PRO A 208 -10.47 1.77 11.75
C PRO A 208 -9.56 0.94 12.67
N ALA A 209 -9.71 -0.39 12.68
CA ALA A 209 -8.94 -1.29 13.53
C ALA A 209 -7.62 -1.77 12.93
N LEU A 210 -7.32 -1.42 11.66
CA LEU A 210 -6.15 -1.94 10.95
C LEU A 210 -4.84 -1.55 11.66
N LYS A 211 -3.98 -2.57 11.89
CA LYS A 211 -2.70 -2.43 12.59
C LYS A 211 -1.49 -2.76 11.72
N SER A 212 -1.65 -3.64 10.73
CA SER A 212 -0.53 -4.01 9.83
C SER A 212 -1.01 -4.50 8.47
N ILE A 213 -0.14 -4.28 7.49
CA ILE A 213 -0.25 -4.82 6.13
C ILE A 213 0.90 -5.79 5.96
N GLY A 214 0.59 -7.04 5.61
CA GLY A 214 1.55 -8.13 5.46
C GLY A 214 2.43 -8.02 4.22
N ASN A 215 3.39 -8.93 4.12
CA ASN A 215 4.31 -8.99 2.99
C ASN A 215 3.55 -9.30 1.70
N ARG A 216 3.88 -8.59 0.62
CA ARG A 216 3.27 -8.75 -0.71
C ARG A 216 1.74 -8.66 -0.72
N ALA A 217 1.13 -8.02 0.29
CA ALA A 217 -0.33 -8.02 0.45
C ALA A 217 -1.07 -7.50 -0.79
N TYR A 218 -0.49 -6.52 -1.49
CA TYR A 218 -1.00 -5.92 -2.73
C TYR A 218 0.03 -5.96 -3.87
N ALA A 219 1.09 -6.78 -3.75
CA ALA A 219 2.08 -6.87 -4.81
C ALA A 219 1.43 -7.28 -6.15
N ASP A 220 1.86 -6.64 -7.23
CA ASP A 220 1.36 -6.87 -8.60
C ASP A 220 -0.14 -6.51 -8.79
N CYS A 221 -0.74 -5.70 -7.89
CA CYS A 221 -2.05 -5.08 -8.12
C CYS A 221 -1.91 -3.86 -9.06
N SER A 222 -1.64 -4.11 -10.32
CA SER A 222 -1.18 -3.10 -11.29
C SER A 222 -2.19 -1.98 -11.61
N ASN A 223 -3.44 -2.08 -11.17
CA ASN A 223 -4.45 -1.03 -11.30
C ASN A 223 -4.82 -0.37 -9.95
N LEU A 224 -4.16 -0.75 -8.85
CA LEU A 224 -4.45 -0.16 -7.54
C LEU A 224 -4.00 1.30 -7.48
N LYS A 225 -4.97 2.21 -7.47
CA LYS A 225 -4.75 3.67 -7.49
C LYS A 225 -4.84 4.31 -6.11
N SER A 226 -5.58 3.69 -5.18
CA SER A 226 -5.75 4.27 -3.86
C SER A 226 -6.06 3.24 -2.78
N ILE A 227 -5.56 3.52 -1.59
CA ILE A 227 -5.96 2.86 -0.35
C ILE A 227 -6.41 3.93 0.65
N SER A 228 -7.60 3.75 1.22
CA SER A 228 -8.14 4.66 2.22
C SER A 228 -8.09 4.03 3.60
N PHE A 229 -7.49 4.73 4.56
CA PHE A 229 -7.36 4.31 5.95
C PHE A 229 -8.41 5.04 6.80
N GLU A 230 -9.42 4.31 7.33
CA GLU A 230 -10.42 4.90 8.25
C GLU A 230 -9.86 5.11 9.67
N GLY A 231 -8.73 4.48 10.01
CA GLY A 231 -8.07 4.56 11.31
C GLY A 231 -6.66 5.12 11.24
N THR A 232 -6.07 5.34 12.41
CA THR A 232 -4.69 5.84 12.58
C THR A 232 -3.79 4.81 13.28
N GLY A 233 -4.21 3.53 13.32
CA GLY A 233 -3.60 2.47 14.10
C GLY A 233 -2.48 1.69 13.42
N LEU A 234 -2.19 1.98 12.14
CA LEU A 234 -1.20 1.26 11.35
C LEU A 234 0.20 1.38 11.97
N ARG A 235 0.90 0.23 12.13
CA ARG A 235 2.21 0.13 12.78
C ARG A 235 3.32 -0.32 11.84
N ALA A 236 2.97 -1.12 10.84
CA ALA A 236 3.94 -1.67 9.89
C ALA A 236 3.31 -1.92 8.52
N ILE A 237 4.10 -1.68 7.49
CA ILE A 237 3.87 -2.10 6.11
C ILE A 237 4.97 -3.10 5.79
N GLY A 238 4.60 -4.32 5.40
CA GLY A 238 5.51 -5.44 5.16
C GLY A 238 6.34 -5.32 3.88
N ASP A 239 7.20 -6.30 3.66
CA ASP A 239 8.07 -6.36 2.49
C ASP A 239 7.23 -6.50 1.20
N GLU A 240 7.59 -5.76 0.17
CA GLU A 240 6.93 -5.76 -1.14
C GLU A 240 5.40 -5.48 -1.08
N ALA A 241 4.89 -4.89 0.00
CA ALA A 241 3.45 -4.81 0.27
C ALA A 241 2.64 -4.14 -0.85
N PHE A 242 3.18 -3.09 -1.47
CA PHE A 242 2.55 -2.35 -2.58
C PHE A 242 3.38 -2.37 -3.87
N ARG A 243 4.35 -3.29 -3.97
CA ARG A 243 5.22 -3.36 -5.12
C ARG A 243 4.43 -3.53 -6.42
N GLY A 244 4.73 -2.69 -7.42
CA GLY A 244 4.10 -2.77 -8.75
C GLY A 244 2.65 -2.32 -8.79
N THR A 245 2.20 -1.46 -7.86
CA THR A 245 0.88 -0.81 -7.90
C THR A 245 0.92 0.50 -8.68
N ALA A 246 -0.27 1.04 -9.03
CA ALA A 246 -0.43 2.26 -9.84
C ALA A 246 -0.86 3.49 -9.00
N MET A 247 -0.50 3.52 -7.71
CA MET A 247 -0.79 4.69 -6.87
C MET A 247 0.10 5.86 -7.27
N GLU A 248 -0.50 7.04 -7.44
CA GLU A 248 0.23 8.28 -7.73
C GLU A 248 0.72 8.96 -6.45
N ASP A 249 -0.09 8.91 -5.40
CA ASP A 249 0.20 9.54 -4.11
C ASP A 249 -0.02 8.57 -2.96
N ILE A 250 0.88 8.62 -1.97
CA ILE A 250 0.76 7.88 -0.71
C ILE A 250 0.89 8.85 0.45
N ASP A 251 -0.22 9.12 1.14
CA ASP A 251 -0.25 9.94 2.34
C ASP A 251 -0.50 9.09 3.58
N LEU A 252 0.52 8.93 4.39
CA LEU A 252 0.49 8.17 5.64
C LEU A 252 0.63 9.07 6.87
N VAL A 253 0.56 10.40 6.72
CA VAL A 253 0.81 11.36 7.82
C VAL A 253 -0.04 11.12 9.05
N ALA A 254 -1.30 10.68 8.87
CA ALA A 254 -2.20 10.37 9.97
C ALA A 254 -1.85 9.08 10.74
N GLN A 255 -0.95 8.24 10.22
CA GLN A 255 -0.60 6.94 10.80
C GLN A 255 0.51 7.07 11.86
N ASN A 256 0.24 7.80 12.94
CA ASN A 256 1.22 8.18 13.97
C ASN A 256 1.86 7.01 14.75
N ASN A 257 1.47 5.77 14.48
CA ASN A 257 2.07 4.56 15.04
C ASN A 257 2.90 3.77 14.01
N LEU A 258 2.96 4.23 12.76
CA LEU A 258 3.70 3.54 11.70
C LEU A 258 5.20 3.73 11.93
N ASN A 259 5.90 2.61 12.21
CA ASN A 259 7.33 2.62 12.53
C ASN A 259 8.20 2.10 11.40
N VAL A 260 7.67 1.16 10.60
CA VAL A 260 8.47 0.39 9.63
C VAL A 260 7.78 0.36 8.27
N LEU A 261 8.54 0.71 7.24
CA LEU A 261 8.28 0.31 5.86
C LEU A 261 9.27 -0.80 5.52
N GLY A 262 8.75 -1.96 5.12
CA GLY A 262 9.55 -3.14 4.76
C GLY A 262 10.40 -2.97 3.51
N SER A 263 11.20 -3.98 3.21
CA SER A 263 12.01 -4.01 1.99
C SER A 263 11.11 -4.03 0.75
N TRP A 264 11.42 -3.18 -0.22
CA TRP A 264 10.67 -3.07 -1.49
C TRP A 264 9.18 -2.72 -1.30
N ALA A 265 8.82 -2.17 -0.14
CA ALA A 265 7.42 -1.98 0.25
C ALA A 265 6.62 -1.12 -0.72
N LEU A 266 7.26 -0.11 -1.31
CA LEU A 266 6.70 0.83 -2.29
C LEU A 266 7.48 0.81 -3.61
N ALA A 267 8.19 -0.27 -3.93
CA ALA A 267 9.06 -0.35 -5.10
C ALA A 267 8.32 -0.64 -6.41
N ASP A 268 8.96 -0.33 -7.54
CA ASP A 268 8.44 -0.59 -8.89
C ASP A 268 7.05 0.02 -9.14
N MET A 269 6.79 1.21 -8.59
CA MET A 269 5.55 1.97 -8.73
C MET A 269 5.76 3.12 -9.74
N PRO A 270 5.55 2.89 -11.05
CA PRO A 270 5.95 3.84 -12.08
C PRO A 270 5.20 5.18 -12.03
N ASP A 271 3.99 5.17 -11.48
CA ASP A 271 3.12 6.35 -11.40
C ASP A 271 3.27 7.12 -10.08
N LEU A 272 4.01 6.57 -9.09
CA LEU A 272 4.18 7.18 -7.77
C LEU A 272 4.94 8.50 -7.87
N GLN A 273 4.28 9.61 -7.56
CA GLN A 273 4.83 10.97 -7.63
C GLN A 273 5.13 11.53 -6.25
N LYS A 274 4.32 11.14 -5.25
CA LYS A 274 4.35 11.75 -3.92
C LYS A 274 4.25 10.72 -2.80
N VAL A 275 5.08 10.88 -1.78
CA VAL A 275 5.01 10.11 -0.53
C VAL A 275 5.11 11.03 0.67
N ILE A 276 4.14 10.94 1.59
CA ILE A 276 4.15 11.64 2.87
C ILE A 276 4.16 10.62 3.99
N LEU A 277 5.27 10.55 4.72
CA LEU A 277 5.46 9.66 5.87
C LEU A 277 5.20 10.39 7.20
N PRO A 278 4.65 9.71 8.21
CA PRO A 278 4.53 10.26 9.55
C PRO A 278 5.90 10.32 10.24
N GLN A 279 6.02 11.18 11.26
CA GLN A 279 7.25 11.30 12.07
C GLN A 279 7.56 10.05 12.90
N SER A 280 6.63 9.12 13.05
CA SER A 280 6.84 7.85 13.76
C SER A 280 7.68 6.83 12.98
N VAL A 281 7.87 7.01 11.66
CA VAL A 281 8.67 6.07 10.84
C VAL A 281 10.13 6.16 11.24
N THR A 282 10.68 5.04 11.70
CA THR A 282 12.10 4.92 12.10
C THR A 282 12.92 4.07 11.15
N THR A 283 12.27 3.24 10.35
CA THR A 283 12.96 2.26 9.48
C THR A 283 12.39 2.29 8.06
N LEU A 284 13.29 2.47 7.10
CA LEU A 284 13.07 2.23 5.67
C LEU A 284 13.87 1.00 5.26
N GLY A 285 13.21 -0.04 4.79
CA GLY A 285 13.84 -1.29 4.35
C GLY A 285 14.66 -1.13 3.07
N THR A 286 15.33 -2.20 2.66
CA THR A 286 16.06 -2.26 1.39
C THR A 286 15.13 -1.93 0.23
N GLY A 287 15.55 -1.03 -0.65
CA GLY A 287 14.80 -0.69 -1.86
C GLY A 287 13.38 -0.18 -1.64
N THR A 288 13.08 0.44 -0.49
CA THR A 288 11.70 0.85 -0.16
C THR A 288 11.03 1.61 -1.31
N PHE A 289 11.76 2.51 -2.00
CA PHE A 289 11.31 3.32 -3.14
C PHE A 289 12.07 2.96 -4.44
N PHE A 290 12.55 1.75 -4.54
CA PHE A 290 13.37 1.34 -5.68
C PHE A 290 12.60 1.42 -6.99
N ASN A 291 13.18 2.10 -7.98
CA ASN A 291 12.68 2.20 -9.35
C ASN A 291 11.34 2.98 -9.48
N ASP A 292 11.05 3.86 -8.52
CA ASP A 292 9.91 4.78 -8.55
C ASP A 292 10.30 6.04 -9.33
N ASN A 293 10.39 5.90 -10.65
CA ASN A 293 10.99 6.91 -11.53
C ASN A 293 10.22 8.23 -11.58
N SER A 294 8.97 8.26 -11.11
CA SER A 294 8.13 9.47 -11.05
C SER A 294 8.19 10.15 -9.67
N LEU A 295 8.73 9.47 -8.64
CA LEU A 295 8.77 9.99 -7.27
C LEU A 295 9.71 11.18 -7.16
N SER A 296 9.13 12.36 -6.99
CA SER A 296 9.85 13.62 -6.86
C SER A 296 9.45 14.41 -5.61
N ASP A 297 8.27 14.13 -5.05
CA ASP A 297 7.70 14.79 -3.90
C ASP A 297 7.74 13.86 -2.68
N TYR A 298 8.79 14.01 -1.85
CA TYR A 298 9.03 13.18 -0.67
C TYR A 298 9.25 14.06 0.55
N ASN A 299 8.46 13.84 1.62
CA ASN A 299 8.67 14.57 2.86
C ASN A 299 9.82 13.98 3.69
N TYR A 300 10.49 14.83 4.42
CA TYR A 300 11.63 14.46 5.26
C TYR A 300 11.12 14.10 6.66
N SER A 301 11.39 12.86 7.11
CA SER A 301 11.07 12.44 8.49
C SER A 301 12.32 12.52 9.36
N LYS A 302 12.24 13.18 10.51
CA LYS A 302 13.36 13.32 11.46
C LYS A 302 13.64 12.05 12.27
N SER A 303 12.72 11.11 12.28
CA SER A 303 12.82 9.91 13.12
C SER A 303 13.47 8.72 12.46
N VAL A 304 13.68 8.73 11.14
CA VAL A 304 14.33 7.63 10.43
C VAL A 304 15.77 7.49 10.91
N ASN A 305 16.11 6.36 11.49
CA ASN A 305 17.44 6.04 11.98
C ASN A 305 18.04 4.81 11.30
N THR A 306 17.26 4.14 10.46
CA THR A 306 17.67 2.97 9.68
C THR A 306 17.20 3.11 8.24
N ILE A 307 18.14 3.07 7.31
CA ILE A 307 17.91 3.10 5.86
C ILE A 307 18.54 1.84 5.26
N GLY A 308 17.78 1.13 4.43
CA GLY A 308 18.27 -0.05 3.73
C GLY A 308 19.14 0.28 2.50
N VAL A 309 19.71 -0.75 1.92
CA VAL A 309 20.45 -0.67 0.64
C VAL A 309 19.51 -0.22 -0.48
N ALA A 310 19.98 0.66 -1.37
CA ALA A 310 19.26 1.12 -2.56
C ALA A 310 17.85 1.70 -2.30
N THR A 311 17.61 2.26 -1.12
CA THR A 311 16.26 2.73 -0.69
C THR A 311 15.64 3.70 -1.67
N TYR A 312 16.43 4.62 -2.25
CA TYR A 312 15.95 5.68 -3.16
C TYR A 312 16.42 5.49 -4.61
N LYS A 313 17.00 4.33 -4.94
CA LYS A 313 17.55 4.10 -6.29
C LYS A 313 16.47 4.23 -7.37
N GLY A 314 16.75 5.06 -8.38
CA GLY A 314 15.86 5.25 -9.53
C GLY A 314 14.70 6.21 -9.29
N THR A 315 14.67 6.94 -8.17
CA THR A 315 13.69 8.02 -7.94
C THR A 315 14.06 9.31 -8.68
N SER A 316 13.09 10.20 -8.85
CA SER A 316 13.28 11.54 -9.42
C SER A 316 13.43 12.64 -8.35
N ILE A 317 13.72 12.28 -7.11
CA ILE A 317 13.97 13.23 -6.03
C ILE A 317 15.20 14.08 -6.39
N ASP A 318 15.03 15.39 -6.47
CA ASP A 318 16.11 16.31 -6.83
C ASP A 318 16.80 16.96 -5.62
N SER A 319 16.19 16.86 -4.45
CA SER A 319 16.73 17.38 -3.19
C SER A 319 16.39 16.45 -2.04
N LEU A 320 17.38 15.99 -1.29
CA LEU A 320 17.19 15.09 -0.17
C LEU A 320 17.85 15.66 1.09
N TYR A 321 17.06 15.79 2.14
CA TYR A 321 17.51 16.32 3.43
C TYR A 321 17.39 15.24 4.49
N PHE A 322 18.51 14.78 5.01
CA PHE A 322 18.54 13.90 6.16
C PHE A 322 18.51 14.73 7.44
N LEU A 323 17.32 15.03 7.90
CA LEU A 323 17.10 15.81 9.15
C LEU A 323 17.23 14.93 10.42
N HIS A 324 17.77 13.75 10.28
CA HIS A 324 17.85 12.73 11.33
C HIS A 324 19.02 13.01 12.28
N GLU A 325 18.71 13.28 13.53
CA GLU A 325 19.74 13.46 14.57
C GLU A 325 20.43 12.14 14.97
N ASN A 326 19.84 10.98 14.60
CA ASN A 326 20.29 9.66 15.05
C ASN A 326 20.81 8.74 13.92
N LEU A 327 20.78 9.17 12.67
CA LEU A 327 21.29 8.37 11.55
C LEU A 327 22.83 8.48 11.54
N LYS A 328 23.50 7.41 11.98
CA LYS A 328 24.97 7.38 12.12
C LYS A 328 25.67 6.80 10.92
N GLU A 329 24.95 6.04 10.10
CA GLU A 329 25.51 5.29 8.98
C GLU A 329 24.58 5.36 7.77
N LEU A 330 25.15 5.63 6.60
CA LEU A 330 24.53 5.33 5.32
C LEU A 330 25.10 3.99 4.84
N PRO A 331 24.28 2.95 4.69
CA PRO A 331 24.77 1.63 4.28
C PRO A 331 25.29 1.65 2.84
N ALA A 332 25.99 0.59 2.46
CA ALA A 332 26.44 0.40 1.09
C ALA A 332 25.26 0.55 0.10
N TYR A 333 25.50 1.25 -1.00
CA TYR A 333 24.51 1.51 -2.06
C TYR A 333 23.23 2.28 -1.61
N ALA A 334 23.22 2.94 -0.46
CA ALA A 334 22.00 3.59 0.09
C ALA A 334 21.34 4.57 -0.89
N LEU A 335 22.12 5.43 -1.54
CA LEU A 335 21.68 6.44 -2.51
C LEU A 335 22.16 6.11 -3.95
N TYR A 336 22.61 4.89 -4.19
CA TYR A 336 23.13 4.47 -5.47
C TYR A 336 22.16 4.78 -6.61
N GLY A 337 22.67 5.43 -7.66
CA GLY A 337 21.91 5.68 -8.89
C GLY A 337 20.81 6.74 -8.78
N MET A 338 20.86 7.64 -7.79
CA MET A 338 20.01 8.83 -7.74
C MET A 338 20.52 9.90 -8.70
N ASP A 339 20.39 9.68 -10.00
CA ASP A 339 20.98 10.50 -11.05
C ASP A 339 20.32 11.91 -11.20
N LYS A 340 19.15 12.14 -10.58
CA LYS A 340 18.43 13.42 -10.60
C LYS A 340 18.74 14.31 -9.42
N ILE A 341 19.37 13.80 -8.35
CA ILE A 341 19.63 14.59 -7.15
C ILE A 341 20.60 15.73 -7.42
N LYS A 342 20.26 16.92 -6.98
CA LYS A 342 21.06 18.17 -7.13
C LYS A 342 21.59 18.65 -5.80
N LEU A 343 20.84 18.43 -4.73
CA LEU A 343 21.15 18.82 -3.37
C LEU A 343 20.99 17.66 -2.42
N LEU A 344 22.04 17.38 -1.64
CA LEU A 344 22.02 16.36 -0.58
C LEU A 344 22.49 16.99 0.72
N HIS A 345 21.65 16.93 1.76
CA HIS A 345 22.00 17.33 3.12
C HIS A 345 22.26 16.09 3.97
N LEU A 346 23.47 15.99 4.54
CA LEU A 346 23.92 14.83 5.34
C LEU A 346 23.38 14.92 6.79
N PRO A 347 23.07 13.76 7.41
CA PRO A 347 22.61 13.71 8.80
C PRO A 347 23.68 14.21 9.78
N ALA A 348 23.27 14.95 10.82
CA ALA A 348 24.16 15.53 11.81
C ALA A 348 25.00 14.51 12.60
N ALA A 349 24.50 13.30 12.79
CA ALA A 349 25.18 12.23 13.54
C ALA A 349 26.02 11.29 12.69
N LEU A 350 26.13 11.55 11.37
CA LEU A 350 26.75 10.64 10.43
C LEU A 350 28.25 10.46 10.74
N THR A 351 28.69 9.20 10.90
CA THR A 351 30.07 8.82 11.17
C THR A 351 30.66 7.89 10.11
N TYR A 352 29.81 7.25 9.31
CA TYR A 352 30.23 6.30 8.28
C TYR A 352 29.32 6.35 7.05
N ILE A 353 29.93 6.23 5.86
CA ILE A 353 29.26 6.09 4.56
C ILE A 353 29.79 4.84 3.88
N GLY A 354 28.91 3.87 3.64
CA GLY A 354 29.27 2.56 3.11
C GLY A 354 29.69 2.58 1.64
N ASP A 355 30.21 1.43 1.17
CA ASP A 355 30.71 1.23 -0.19
C ASP A 355 29.67 1.62 -1.25
N HIS A 356 30.10 2.36 -2.27
CA HIS A 356 29.25 2.81 -3.38
C HIS A 356 27.94 3.52 -2.96
N ALA A 357 27.88 4.03 -1.72
CA ALA A 357 26.62 4.56 -1.17
C ALA A 357 26.06 5.75 -1.97
N MET A 358 26.90 6.49 -2.64
CA MET A 358 26.56 7.69 -3.41
C MET A 358 27.06 7.61 -4.87
N ASP A 359 27.37 6.41 -5.35
CA ASP A 359 27.75 6.21 -6.74
C ASP A 359 26.56 6.49 -7.67
N GLY A 360 26.80 7.16 -8.79
CA GLY A 360 25.78 7.52 -9.78
C GLY A 360 25.01 8.81 -9.49
N LEU A 361 25.42 9.64 -8.51
CA LEU A 361 24.81 10.96 -8.25
C LEU A 361 25.29 12.00 -9.30
N SER A 362 25.09 11.74 -10.57
CA SER A 362 25.69 12.50 -11.68
C SER A 362 25.19 13.97 -11.80
N SER A 363 24.04 14.29 -11.20
CA SER A 363 23.49 15.65 -11.21
C SER A 363 23.80 16.47 -9.95
N LEU A 364 24.49 15.88 -8.96
CA LEU A 364 24.78 16.53 -7.69
C LEU A 364 25.58 17.82 -7.89
N LYS A 365 25.11 18.90 -7.28
CA LYS A 365 25.76 20.22 -7.31
C LYS A 365 26.17 20.68 -5.92
N GLU A 366 25.44 20.24 -4.92
CA GLU A 366 25.60 20.69 -3.55
C GLU A 366 25.46 19.52 -2.58
N LEU A 367 26.49 19.34 -1.79
CA LEU A 367 26.55 18.39 -0.67
C LEU A 367 26.70 19.22 0.62
N SER A 368 25.71 19.19 1.48
CA SER A 368 25.67 19.99 2.70
C SER A 368 25.90 19.13 3.93
N ALA A 369 26.89 19.52 4.73
CA ALA A 369 27.28 18.85 5.97
C ALA A 369 27.51 19.87 7.12
N PRO A 370 26.59 20.82 7.38
CA PRO A 370 26.83 21.98 8.24
C PRO A 370 26.93 21.64 9.73
N THR A 371 26.45 20.47 10.12
CA THR A 371 26.34 20.07 11.53
C THR A 371 27.16 18.83 11.88
N LEU A 372 27.94 18.29 10.93
CA LEU A 372 28.81 17.15 11.22
C LEU A 372 29.89 17.54 12.22
N PRO A 373 30.10 16.77 13.30
CA PRO A 373 31.13 17.04 14.29
C PRO A 373 32.52 16.54 13.87
N ILE A 374 32.58 15.65 12.90
CA ILE A 374 33.81 15.03 12.37
C ILE A 374 33.65 14.76 10.88
N VAL A 375 34.76 14.48 10.20
CA VAL A 375 34.74 13.93 8.84
C VAL A 375 34.31 12.47 8.92
N PRO A 376 33.19 12.05 8.25
CA PRO A 376 32.77 10.65 8.25
C PRO A 376 33.82 9.74 7.58
N GLU A 377 33.98 8.53 8.13
CA GLU A 377 34.74 7.47 7.46
C GLU A 377 33.99 7.00 6.21
N LEU A 378 34.74 6.70 5.15
CA LEU A 378 34.20 6.24 3.88
C LEU A 378 34.60 4.80 3.59
N GLY A 379 33.63 4.03 3.07
CA GLY A 379 33.88 2.75 2.46
C GLY A 379 34.61 2.85 1.11
N GLU A 380 34.59 1.77 0.36
CA GLU A 380 35.21 1.69 -0.96
C GLU A 380 34.37 2.46 -1.97
N ASP A 381 35.02 3.30 -2.79
CA ASP A 381 34.48 3.99 -3.96
C ASP A 381 33.08 4.61 -3.75
N VAL A 382 32.93 5.37 -2.66
CA VAL A 382 31.62 5.92 -2.24
C VAL A 382 30.96 6.76 -3.31
N TRP A 383 31.73 7.48 -4.11
CA TRP A 383 31.27 8.48 -5.07
C TRP A 383 31.23 8.00 -6.52
N GLY A 384 31.81 6.80 -6.81
CA GLY A 384 31.95 6.31 -8.17
C GLY A 384 32.69 7.28 -9.10
N ASP A 385 32.22 7.37 -10.34
CA ASP A 385 32.84 8.23 -11.39
C ASP A 385 32.45 9.72 -11.30
N MET A 386 31.89 10.20 -10.18
CA MET A 386 31.44 11.58 -10.02
C MET A 386 32.60 12.57 -10.08
N ASP A 387 32.49 13.63 -10.89
CA ASP A 387 33.43 14.76 -10.90
C ASP A 387 33.21 15.67 -9.68
N LYS A 388 33.85 15.30 -8.57
CA LYS A 388 33.73 15.99 -7.27
C LYS A 388 34.11 17.46 -7.31
N SER A 389 35.00 17.87 -8.25
CA SER A 389 35.42 19.27 -8.37
C SER A 389 34.28 20.23 -8.78
N LYS A 390 33.18 19.68 -9.31
CA LYS A 390 31.98 20.42 -9.71
C LYS A 390 30.91 20.49 -8.62
N VAL A 391 31.14 19.83 -7.47
CA VAL A 391 30.19 19.75 -6.38
C VAL A 391 30.68 20.62 -5.23
N ASN A 392 29.84 21.54 -4.78
CA ASN A 392 30.12 22.32 -3.59
C ASN A 392 29.88 21.47 -2.33
N LEU A 393 30.90 21.30 -1.51
CA LEU A 393 30.80 20.65 -0.20
C LEU A 393 30.77 21.71 0.90
N GLY A 394 29.60 21.96 1.45
CA GLY A 394 29.38 22.90 2.55
C GLY A 394 29.66 22.23 3.89
N VAL A 395 30.66 22.67 4.63
CA VAL A 395 31.08 22.16 5.95
C VAL A 395 31.28 23.29 6.94
N GLN A 396 31.36 22.98 8.24
CA GLN A 396 31.75 23.94 9.27
C GLN A 396 33.13 24.49 8.98
N GLU A 397 33.38 25.76 9.33
CA GLU A 397 34.60 26.46 9.02
C GLU A 397 35.83 25.81 9.65
N ASP A 398 35.70 25.30 10.87
CA ASP A 398 36.76 24.62 11.64
C ASP A 398 37.07 23.20 11.13
N LEU A 399 36.25 22.62 10.28
CA LEU A 399 36.44 21.31 9.70
C LEU A 399 36.92 21.35 8.23
N GLN A 400 36.99 22.52 7.58
CA GLN A 400 37.37 22.60 6.16
C GLN A 400 38.72 21.95 5.87
N ASP A 401 39.74 22.22 6.70
CA ASP A 401 41.08 21.62 6.54
C ASP A 401 41.06 20.10 6.72
N ASN A 402 40.20 19.60 7.61
CA ASN A 402 40.05 18.17 7.84
C ASN A 402 39.46 17.46 6.60
N PHE A 403 38.41 18.03 6.02
CA PHE A 403 37.82 17.51 4.78
C PHE A 403 38.79 17.60 3.59
N ALA A 404 39.53 18.70 3.48
CA ALA A 404 40.53 18.91 2.42
C ALA A 404 41.74 17.92 2.51
N ALA A 405 41.98 17.38 3.71
CA ALA A 405 43.04 16.36 3.92
C ALA A 405 42.53 14.91 3.79
N ALA A 406 41.23 14.67 3.86
CA ALA A 406 40.65 13.33 3.91
C ALA A 406 40.52 12.71 2.52
N ASP A 407 40.88 11.43 2.40
CA ASP A 407 40.73 10.67 1.14
C ASP A 407 39.25 10.61 0.71
N GLN A 408 39.03 10.62 -0.61
CA GLN A 408 37.74 10.72 -1.29
C GLN A 408 36.98 12.04 -1.05
N TRP A 409 37.28 12.83 0.01
CA TRP A 409 36.66 14.14 0.29
C TRP A 409 37.46 15.31 -0.32
N LYS A 410 38.75 15.22 -0.39
CA LYS A 410 39.71 16.29 -0.78
C LYS A 410 39.47 16.88 -2.18
N ASP A 411 38.77 16.15 -3.05
CA ASP A 411 38.57 16.53 -4.45
C ASP A 411 37.29 17.40 -4.64
N PHE A 412 36.50 17.59 -3.58
CA PHE A 412 35.32 18.48 -3.64
C PHE A 412 35.70 19.96 -3.63
N ASN A 413 34.80 20.81 -4.14
CA ASN A 413 34.92 22.25 -3.93
C ASN A 413 34.41 22.60 -2.52
N ILE A 414 35.33 22.61 -1.54
CA ILE A 414 35.01 22.81 -0.12
C ILE A 414 34.71 24.29 0.15
N ILE A 415 33.53 24.56 0.69
CA ILE A 415 33.08 25.90 1.05
C ILE A 415 32.56 25.93 2.48
N LYS A 416 32.49 27.14 3.08
CA LYS A 416 31.81 27.30 4.35
C LYS A 416 30.30 26.99 4.17
N ALA A 417 29.80 26.10 4.99
CA ALA A 417 28.38 25.74 4.96
C ALA A 417 27.50 26.98 5.27
N HIS A 418 26.52 27.19 4.47
CA HIS A 418 25.48 28.20 4.69
C HIS A 418 24.13 27.64 4.20
N ILE A 419 23.75 26.50 4.75
CA ILE A 419 22.49 25.87 4.37
C ILE A 419 21.73 25.54 5.64
N ASP A 420 20.69 26.33 5.85
CA ASP A 420 19.65 25.93 6.76
C ASP A 420 18.82 24.82 6.07
N PRO A 421 18.59 23.65 6.72
CA PRO A 421 17.69 22.66 6.14
C PRO A 421 16.30 23.27 5.97
N PRO A 422 15.53 22.84 4.95
CA PRO A 422 14.18 23.36 4.73
C PRO A 422 13.32 23.05 5.95
N ILE A 423 12.50 24.02 6.34
CA ILE A 423 11.46 23.82 7.33
C ILE A 423 10.37 22.96 6.68
N THR A 424 10.17 21.75 7.17
CA THR A 424 9.09 20.91 6.69
C THR A 424 7.77 21.26 7.38
N ALA A 425 6.65 20.90 6.75
CA ALA A 425 5.32 21.08 7.35
C ALA A 425 5.16 20.39 8.71
N LEU A 426 6.03 19.42 9.00
CA LEU A 426 6.05 18.65 10.26
C LEU A 426 6.89 19.31 11.36
N ASP A 427 7.78 20.25 11.00
CA ASP A 427 8.62 21.01 11.94
C ASP A 427 7.90 22.22 12.53
N VAL A 428 6.80 22.61 11.94
CA VAL A 428 5.97 23.70 12.42
C VAL A 428 5.20 23.18 13.63
N VAL A 429 5.72 23.46 14.82
CA VAL A 429 4.94 23.35 16.05
C VAL A 429 3.87 24.42 15.93
N ASP A 430 2.58 24.07 16.01
CA ASP A 430 1.54 25.04 16.28
C ASP A 430 1.96 25.73 17.58
N SER A 431 2.56 26.91 17.46
CA SER A 431 2.80 27.70 18.64
C SER A 431 1.43 28.17 19.11
N ASP A 432 0.96 27.68 20.26
CA ASP A 432 -0.17 28.26 21.00
C ASP A 432 0.09 29.72 21.40
N ASP A 433 1.17 30.29 20.90
CA ASP A 433 1.60 31.65 21.17
C ASP A 433 1.07 32.55 20.04
N ASP A 434 0.10 33.41 20.35
CA ASP A 434 -0.56 34.41 19.48
C ASP A 434 0.40 35.44 18.85
N THR A 435 1.67 35.11 18.68
CA THR A 435 2.72 36.04 18.22
C THR A 435 2.64 36.29 16.71
N ILE A 436 2.15 35.33 15.92
CA ILE A 436 1.99 35.46 14.47
C ILE A 436 0.56 35.12 14.08
N ASN A 437 -0.11 36.03 13.39
CA ASN A 437 -1.45 35.83 12.85
C ASN A 437 -1.42 35.88 11.32
N VAL A 438 -2.05 34.89 10.68
CA VAL A 438 -2.17 34.80 9.23
C VAL A 438 -3.62 34.84 8.81
N ARG A 439 -4.00 35.75 7.95
CA ARG A 439 -5.33 35.86 7.35
C ARG A 439 -5.25 35.95 5.83
N TRP A 440 -6.33 35.65 5.15
CA TRP A 440 -6.43 35.67 3.71
C TRP A 440 -7.36 36.75 3.21
N GLU A 441 -6.92 37.53 2.23
CA GLU A 441 -7.74 38.47 1.47
C GLU A 441 -7.64 38.12 -0.03
N GLY A 442 -8.51 37.19 -0.47
CA GLY A 442 -8.47 36.64 -1.82
C GLY A 442 -7.19 35.80 -2.03
N MET A 443 -6.32 36.22 -2.94
CA MET A 443 -5.04 35.57 -3.25
C MET A 443 -3.86 36.18 -2.45
N THR A 444 -4.14 37.11 -1.57
CA THR A 444 -3.12 37.79 -0.75
C THR A 444 -3.11 37.22 0.66
N MET A 445 -1.95 36.72 1.07
CA MET A 445 -1.69 36.30 2.45
C MET A 445 -1.25 37.52 3.27
N MET A 446 -2.01 37.85 4.30
CA MET A 446 -1.69 38.91 5.26
C MET A 446 -1.09 38.27 6.53
N ILE A 447 0.15 38.57 6.81
CA ILE A 447 0.88 38.09 7.98
C ILE A 447 1.07 39.26 8.92
N SER A 448 0.62 39.13 10.17
CA SER A 448 0.80 40.13 11.21
C SER A 448 1.40 39.50 12.48
N SER A 449 2.11 40.32 13.24
CA SER A 449 2.78 39.90 14.49
C SER A 449 2.64 40.93 15.58
N THR A 450 2.75 40.48 16.82
CA THR A 450 2.75 41.35 18.00
C THR A 450 4.07 42.09 18.20
N ALA A 451 5.17 41.60 17.61
CA ALA A 451 6.49 42.20 17.65
C ALA A 451 7.04 42.46 16.22
N PRO A 452 7.99 43.38 16.04
CA PRO A 452 8.59 43.69 14.75
C PRO A 452 9.26 42.47 14.10
N MET A 453 8.91 42.19 12.85
CA MET A 453 9.53 41.16 12.02
C MET A 453 10.72 41.73 11.24
N GLN A 454 11.80 40.99 11.18
CA GLN A 454 12.95 41.31 10.35
C GLN A 454 12.81 40.74 8.91
N TRP A 455 12.23 39.57 8.81
CA TRP A 455 11.97 38.88 7.54
C TRP A 455 10.77 37.93 7.67
N VAL A 456 10.17 37.57 6.54
CA VAL A 456 9.15 36.53 6.41
C VAL A 456 9.54 35.64 5.25
N GLU A 457 9.46 34.36 5.44
CA GLU A 457 9.65 33.35 4.42
C GLU A 457 8.43 32.44 4.31
N LEU A 458 8.07 32.04 3.08
CA LEU A 458 7.04 31.05 2.84
C LEU A 458 7.67 29.80 2.26
N TYR A 459 7.18 28.69 2.74
CA TYR A 459 7.54 27.36 2.24
C TYR A 459 6.29 26.58 1.89
N ASP A 460 6.41 25.62 0.98
CA ASP A 460 5.38 24.62 0.76
C ASP A 460 5.51 23.47 1.79
N THR A 461 4.64 22.49 1.68
CA THR A 461 4.61 21.31 2.56
C THR A 461 5.86 20.42 2.45
N LEU A 462 6.67 20.64 1.43
CA LEU A 462 7.92 19.92 1.18
C LEU A 462 9.14 20.69 1.68
N GLY A 463 8.93 21.84 2.32
CA GLY A 463 10.00 22.71 2.77
C GLY A 463 10.67 23.49 1.63
N ARG A 464 10.13 23.50 0.42
CA ARG A 464 10.67 24.35 -0.66
C ARG A 464 10.31 25.80 -0.40
N LYS A 465 11.32 26.65 -0.40
CA LYS A 465 11.12 28.09 -0.20
C LYS A 465 10.41 28.70 -1.41
N LEU A 466 9.22 29.23 -1.18
CA LEU A 466 8.39 29.88 -2.20
C LEU A 466 8.62 31.40 -2.25
N TYR A 467 8.95 32.00 -1.11
CA TYR A 467 9.06 33.43 -0.96
C TYR A 467 10.01 33.79 0.17
N ASN A 468 10.73 34.91 0.01
CA ASN A 468 11.51 35.56 1.03
C ASN A 468 11.29 37.08 0.92
N SER A 469 10.88 37.73 2.00
CA SER A 469 10.61 39.16 2.01
C SER A 469 11.87 40.04 1.94
N GLY A 470 13.04 39.47 2.24
CA GLY A 470 14.22 40.27 2.59
C GLY A 470 14.03 41.03 3.91
N ASP A 471 14.85 42.06 4.14
CA ASP A 471 14.79 42.89 5.35
C ASP A 471 13.51 43.73 5.38
N LEU A 472 12.65 43.49 6.36
CA LEU A 472 11.37 44.18 6.57
C LEU A 472 11.50 45.44 7.42
N GLN A 473 12.73 45.78 7.91
CA GLN A 473 13.00 46.96 8.72
C GLN A 473 12.10 47.10 9.96
N GLY A 474 11.67 45.96 10.50
CA GLY A 474 10.85 45.93 11.72
C GLY A 474 9.34 46.11 11.47
N ALA A 475 8.83 45.82 10.28
CA ALA A 475 7.39 45.81 10.04
C ALA A 475 6.65 44.75 10.89
N THR A 476 5.45 45.11 11.34
CA THR A 476 4.55 44.18 12.07
C THR A 476 3.48 43.57 11.19
N THR A 477 3.43 43.93 9.90
CA THR A 477 2.48 43.37 8.94
C THR A 477 3.12 43.28 7.57
N VAL A 478 2.90 42.15 6.88
CA VAL A 478 3.39 41.86 5.52
C VAL A 478 2.26 41.29 4.70
N ALA A 479 2.09 41.79 3.46
CA ALA A 479 1.14 41.28 2.49
C ALA A 479 1.90 40.55 1.37
N ILE A 480 1.56 39.31 1.07
CA ILE A 480 2.22 38.47 0.07
C ILE A 480 1.21 38.00 -0.96
N ASP A 481 1.40 38.37 -2.20
CA ASP A 481 0.61 37.85 -3.32
C ASP A 481 1.03 36.39 -3.62
N THR A 482 0.12 35.47 -3.37
CA THR A 482 0.33 34.02 -3.56
C THR A 482 -0.24 33.51 -4.89
N SER A 483 -0.72 34.36 -5.77
CA SER A 483 -1.35 33.99 -7.04
C SER A 483 -0.45 33.12 -7.95
N ARG A 484 0.84 33.26 -7.82
CA ARG A 484 1.88 32.53 -8.58
C ARG A 484 2.26 31.16 -7.98
N PHE A 485 1.75 30.83 -6.79
CA PHE A 485 2.09 29.58 -6.13
C PHE A 485 0.97 28.56 -6.32
N THR A 486 1.33 27.29 -6.55
CA THR A 486 0.38 26.20 -6.83
C THR A 486 -0.06 25.44 -5.59
N THR A 487 0.60 25.66 -4.45
CA THR A 487 0.22 25.01 -3.18
C THR A 487 -0.99 25.69 -2.53
N SER A 488 -1.77 24.93 -1.77
CA SER A 488 -2.85 25.47 -0.93
C SER A 488 -2.49 25.53 0.54
N LEU A 489 -1.44 24.84 0.98
CA LEU A 489 -0.93 24.86 2.36
C LEU A 489 0.45 25.51 2.36
N TYR A 490 0.63 26.49 3.23
CA TYR A 490 1.86 27.24 3.40
C TYR A 490 2.39 27.14 4.82
N ILE A 491 3.71 27.10 4.92
CA ILE A 491 4.43 27.29 6.17
C ILE A 491 4.98 28.73 6.14
N VAL A 492 4.58 29.53 7.12
CA VAL A 492 5.06 30.88 7.31
C VAL A 492 6.14 30.85 8.37
N ASN A 493 7.35 31.25 8.04
CA ASN A 493 8.49 31.32 8.96
C ASN A 493 8.92 32.76 9.16
N THR A 494 9.19 33.13 10.42
CA THR A 494 9.63 34.47 10.81
C THR A 494 10.63 34.36 11.97
N PRO A 495 11.37 35.41 12.33
CA PRO A 495 12.20 35.39 13.53
C PRO A 495 11.45 35.14 14.84
N LEU A 496 10.15 35.32 14.85
CA LEU A 496 9.28 35.17 16.01
C LEU A 496 8.68 33.73 16.14
N GLY A 497 8.83 32.92 15.14
CA GLY A 497 8.30 31.56 15.08
C GLY A 497 7.75 31.19 13.71
N SER A 498 7.17 30.02 13.63
CA SER A 498 6.59 29.48 12.40
C SER A 498 5.14 29.05 12.60
N THR A 499 4.31 29.22 11.59
CA THR A 499 2.91 28.78 11.60
C THR A 499 2.48 28.21 10.26
N LYS A 500 1.40 27.42 10.26
CA LYS A 500 0.79 26.87 9.04
C LYS A 500 -0.48 27.62 8.71
N THR A 501 -0.73 27.81 7.42
CA THR A 501 -1.99 28.40 6.95
C THR A 501 -2.45 27.72 5.67
N LEU A 502 -3.74 27.46 5.59
CA LEU A 502 -4.42 26.98 4.38
C LEU A 502 -4.99 28.16 3.61
N ARG A 503 -4.86 28.11 2.30
CA ARG A 503 -5.51 29.04 1.38
C ARG A 503 -6.85 28.51 0.91
#